data_b923d502a4b1e2f944ff894c2e9579a1
#
_entry.id   b923d502a4b1e2f944ff894c2e9579a1
#
_cell.length_a   1.000
_cell.length_b   1.000
_cell.length_c   1.000
_cell.angle_alpha   90.00
_cell.angle_beta   90.00
_cell.angle_gamma   90.00
#
_symmetry.space_group_name_H-M   'P 1'
#
loop_
_entity.id
_entity.type
_entity.pdbx_description
1 polymer ?
#
loop_
_entity_poly.entity_id
_entity_poly.type
_entity_poly.pdbx_seq_one_letter_code
_entity_poly.pdbx_strand_id
1 'polypeptide(L)'
;VVLGIINIFMTWTRRPSTYTEEKHEAAPLRPRYEGPQPSPMFPNDGDHSVLPIYHKIQYFMRAEWHRVWERRPLKLTIFVAVAVLTASGLEIIPTFLIRSNVPTIATVEPYSQLELVGRDVYIAEGCYNCHSQMVRPIRMETERYGEYSKPGEFVYDHPFQWGSRRIGPDLHRVGGKYPELWHVRHMEDPTSTTPRSIMPPYPWLLEDEIDFASVQPRIDAMAMLGVPYGDAVKHGEDMAKEQAKLLAAKIEKQGGPAGLENKKIVALVAYLQRLGIDIKKKPADDKDRPVAHVEAAQ
;
A
#
# COMPACT_ATOMS: atom_id res chain seq x y z
N VAL A 1 -2.93 0.90 -16.49
CA VAL A 1 -2.32 1.90 -17.41
C VAL A 1 -1.95 1.24 -18.75
N VAL A 2 -1.13 0.18 -18.78
CA VAL A 2 -0.66 -0.49 -20.01
C VAL A 2 -1.84 -0.96 -20.89
N LEU A 3 -2.81 -1.64 -20.31
CA LEU A 3 -4.02 -2.11 -21.02
C LEU A 3 -4.83 -0.93 -21.62
N GLY A 4 -4.89 0.20 -20.91
CA GLY A 4 -5.53 1.42 -21.43
C GLY A 4 -4.82 2.00 -22.65
N ILE A 5 -3.48 2.05 -22.61
CA ILE A 5 -2.68 2.53 -23.75
C ILE A 5 -2.85 1.59 -24.95
N ILE A 6 -2.80 0.28 -24.73
CA ILE A 6 -3.03 -0.72 -25.78
C ILE A 6 -4.42 -0.56 -26.38
N ASN A 7 -5.45 -0.36 -25.55
CA ASN A 7 -6.82 -0.18 -26.04
C ASN A 7 -6.97 1.08 -26.88
N ILE A 8 -6.40 2.21 -26.44
CA ILE A 8 -6.39 3.45 -27.22
C ILE A 8 -5.66 3.25 -28.56
N PHE A 9 -4.47 2.62 -28.54
CA PHE A 9 -3.71 2.34 -29.76
C PHE A 9 -4.47 1.42 -30.71
N MET A 10 -5.08 0.35 -30.20
CA MET A 10 -5.87 -0.60 -30.99
C MET A 10 -7.13 0.06 -31.57
N THR A 11 -7.80 0.92 -30.80
CA THR A 11 -8.96 1.68 -31.27
C THR A 11 -8.57 2.64 -32.37
N TRP A 12 -7.44 3.31 -32.26
CA TRP A 12 -6.96 4.25 -33.28
C TRP A 12 -6.52 3.55 -34.56
N THR A 13 -5.75 2.46 -34.43
CA THR A 13 -5.19 1.76 -35.62
C THR A 13 -6.19 0.87 -36.34
N ARG A 14 -7.23 0.40 -35.67
CA ARG A 14 -8.28 -0.48 -36.22
C ARG A 14 -9.57 0.26 -36.55
N ARG A 15 -9.60 1.58 -36.42
CA ARG A 15 -10.78 2.37 -36.77
C ARG A 15 -11.10 2.18 -38.25
N PRO A 16 -12.30 1.69 -38.64
CA PRO A 16 -12.67 1.53 -40.02
C PRO A 16 -12.65 2.90 -40.72
N SER A 17 -12.11 2.97 -41.93
CA SER A 17 -12.09 4.21 -42.74
C SER A 17 -13.49 4.74 -43.09
N THR A 18 -14.51 3.87 -42.97
CA THR A 18 -15.91 4.18 -43.22
C THR A 18 -16.71 4.45 -41.95
N TYR A 19 -16.04 4.57 -40.79
CA TYR A 19 -16.73 4.87 -39.52
C TYR A 19 -17.25 6.32 -39.57
N THR A 20 -18.52 6.46 -39.82
CA THR A 20 -19.28 7.70 -39.63
C THR A 20 -19.74 7.72 -38.18
N GLU A 21 -19.12 8.55 -37.35
CA GLU A 21 -19.67 8.86 -36.02
C GLU A 21 -21.06 9.46 -36.24
N GLU A 22 -22.11 8.84 -35.66
CA GLU A 22 -23.36 9.53 -35.46
C GLU A 22 -23.04 10.81 -34.68
N LYS A 23 -23.15 11.95 -35.34
CA LYS A 23 -23.04 13.23 -34.66
C LYS A 23 -24.28 13.40 -33.81
N HIS A 24 -24.22 12.91 -32.59
CA HIS A 24 -25.15 13.34 -31.58
C HIS A 24 -24.84 14.81 -31.30
N GLU A 25 -25.57 15.70 -31.96
CA GLU A 25 -25.55 17.11 -31.55
C GLU A 25 -26.05 17.13 -30.12
N ALA A 26 -25.14 17.52 -29.20
CA ALA A 26 -25.54 17.78 -27.85
C ALA A 26 -26.70 18.79 -27.90
N ALA A 27 -27.74 18.54 -27.12
CA ALA A 27 -28.85 19.48 -27.00
C ALA A 27 -28.28 20.90 -26.87
N PRO A 28 -28.85 21.88 -27.60
CA PRO A 28 -28.37 23.24 -27.54
C PRO A 28 -28.24 23.66 -26.08
N LEU A 29 -27.10 24.24 -25.73
CA LEU A 29 -26.85 24.74 -24.40
C LEU A 29 -28.08 25.53 -23.98
N ARG A 30 -28.64 25.24 -22.80
CA ARG A 30 -29.74 26.05 -22.25
C ARG A 30 -29.36 27.49 -22.41
N PRO A 31 -30.30 28.37 -22.86
CA PRO A 31 -30.03 29.80 -22.96
C PRO A 31 -29.43 30.25 -21.63
N ARG A 32 -28.41 31.10 -21.72
CA ARG A 32 -27.75 31.70 -20.58
C ARG A 32 -28.81 32.06 -19.54
N TYR A 33 -28.66 31.57 -18.30
CA TYR A 33 -29.59 31.86 -17.23
C TYR A 33 -29.78 33.37 -17.15
N GLU A 34 -30.94 33.85 -17.58
CA GLU A 34 -31.43 35.22 -17.39
C GLU A 34 -31.94 35.37 -15.96
N GLY A 35 -31.08 35.04 -14.98
CA GLY A 35 -31.36 35.30 -13.58
C GLY A 35 -31.26 36.79 -13.24
N PRO A 36 -31.61 37.19 -12.01
CA PRO A 36 -31.51 38.56 -11.59
C PRO A 36 -30.11 39.08 -11.87
N GLN A 37 -30.06 40.29 -12.49
CA GLN A 37 -28.85 40.96 -12.96
C GLN A 37 -27.72 40.83 -11.93
N PRO A 38 -26.51 40.44 -12.33
CA PRO A 38 -25.38 40.41 -11.41
C PRO A 38 -25.26 41.78 -10.73
N SER A 39 -24.88 41.77 -9.46
CA SER A 39 -24.73 42.97 -8.64
C SER A 39 -23.95 44.07 -9.37
N PRO A 40 -24.15 45.37 -9.09
CA PRO A 40 -23.47 46.47 -9.77
C PRO A 40 -21.95 46.45 -9.73
N MET A 41 -21.35 45.45 -9.03
CA MET A 41 -19.93 45.18 -9.00
C MET A 41 -19.38 44.60 -10.35
N PHE A 42 -20.27 44.22 -11.27
CA PHE A 42 -19.89 43.71 -12.59
C PHE A 42 -20.71 44.42 -13.68
N PRO A 43 -20.22 45.54 -14.20
CA PRO A 43 -20.92 46.25 -15.28
C PRO A 43 -21.02 45.35 -16.52
N ASN A 44 -22.19 45.41 -17.15
CA ASN A 44 -22.59 44.55 -18.29
C ASN A 44 -22.17 45.17 -19.66
N ASP A 45 -21.20 46.05 -19.66
CA ASP A 45 -20.81 46.90 -20.77
C ASP A 45 -19.90 46.25 -21.82
N GLY A 46 -19.71 44.94 -21.78
CA GLY A 46 -19.09 44.20 -22.86
C GLY A 46 -17.60 44.47 -23.09
N ASP A 47 -17.05 45.56 -22.66
CA ASP A 47 -15.62 45.88 -22.77
C ASP A 47 -14.86 45.44 -21.51
N HIS A 48 -14.24 44.26 -21.65
CA HIS A 48 -13.40 43.66 -20.59
C HIS A 48 -11.93 44.09 -20.67
N SER A 49 -11.57 44.99 -21.60
CA SER A 49 -10.17 45.40 -21.84
C SER A 49 -9.60 46.16 -20.63
N VAL A 50 -10.44 46.91 -19.93
CA VAL A 50 -10.07 47.73 -18.78
C VAL A 50 -10.24 47.06 -17.43
N LEU A 51 -10.76 45.82 -17.39
CA LEU A 51 -10.92 45.10 -16.14
C LEU A 51 -9.58 44.70 -15.54
N PRO A 52 -9.39 44.86 -14.20
CA PRO A 52 -8.23 44.29 -13.53
C PRO A 52 -8.06 42.82 -13.84
N ILE A 53 -6.80 42.34 -13.85
CA ILE A 53 -6.46 40.97 -14.19
C ILE A 53 -7.28 39.92 -13.42
N TYR A 54 -7.59 40.23 -12.18
CA TYR A 54 -8.48 39.42 -11.33
C TYR A 54 -9.87 39.23 -11.94
N HIS A 55 -10.49 40.28 -12.46
CA HIS A 55 -11.82 40.22 -13.08
C HIS A 55 -11.77 39.50 -14.43
N LYS A 56 -10.65 39.64 -15.17
CA LYS A 56 -10.43 38.87 -16.43
C LYS A 56 -10.32 37.38 -16.14
N ILE A 57 -9.59 37.00 -15.10
CA ILE A 57 -9.48 35.62 -14.64
C ILE A 57 -10.84 35.09 -14.19
N GLN A 58 -11.60 35.88 -13.41
CA GLN A 58 -12.90 35.48 -12.91
C GLN A 58 -13.94 35.34 -14.05
N TYR A 59 -13.89 36.22 -15.06
CA TYR A 59 -14.71 36.13 -16.26
C TYR A 59 -14.34 34.88 -17.07
N PHE A 60 -13.04 34.65 -17.28
CA PHE A 60 -12.55 33.47 -17.96
C PHE A 60 -12.96 32.18 -17.24
N MET A 61 -12.91 32.13 -15.92
CA MET A 61 -13.33 31.00 -15.11
C MET A 61 -14.84 30.75 -15.13
N ARG A 62 -15.66 31.78 -15.35
CA ARG A 62 -17.11 31.67 -15.53
C ARG A 62 -17.52 31.33 -16.96
N ALA A 63 -16.68 31.72 -17.93
CA ALA A 63 -16.89 31.33 -19.31
C ALA A 63 -16.76 29.80 -19.41
N GLU A 64 -17.42 29.20 -20.37
CA GLU A 64 -17.44 27.74 -20.57
C GLU A 64 -16.10 27.17 -21.09
N TRP A 65 -14.97 27.76 -20.63
CA TRP A 65 -13.62 27.38 -21.06
C TRP A 65 -13.33 25.89 -20.85
N HIS A 66 -13.82 25.29 -19.78
CA HIS A 66 -13.69 23.88 -19.50
C HIS A 66 -14.32 23.03 -20.60
N ARG A 67 -15.48 23.44 -21.14
CA ARG A 67 -16.13 22.73 -22.26
C ARG A 67 -15.32 22.80 -23.55
N VAL A 68 -14.54 23.87 -23.75
CA VAL A 68 -13.64 23.97 -24.90
C VAL A 68 -12.52 22.94 -24.79
N TRP A 69 -12.04 22.68 -23.57
CA TRP A 69 -11.02 21.67 -23.32
C TRP A 69 -11.59 20.25 -23.37
N GLU A 70 -12.77 20.03 -22.84
CA GLU A 70 -13.48 18.73 -22.92
C GLU A 70 -13.73 18.30 -24.35
N ARG A 71 -14.01 19.23 -25.25
CA ARG A 71 -14.16 18.98 -26.69
C ARG A 71 -12.83 18.70 -27.42
N ARG A 72 -11.70 18.81 -26.72
CA ARG A 72 -10.36 18.55 -27.25
C ARG A 72 -9.65 17.46 -26.42
N PRO A 73 -10.13 16.22 -26.48
CA PRO A 73 -9.72 15.17 -25.52
C PRO A 73 -8.22 14.94 -25.49
N LEU A 74 -7.54 14.96 -26.65
CA LEU A 74 -6.10 14.79 -26.69
C LEU A 74 -5.36 15.89 -25.92
N LYS A 75 -5.74 17.17 -26.14
CA LYS A 75 -5.10 18.29 -25.43
C LYS A 75 -5.38 18.24 -23.93
N LEU A 76 -6.63 17.98 -23.58
CA LEU A 76 -7.02 17.81 -22.17
C LEU A 76 -6.21 16.70 -21.49
N THR A 77 -6.10 15.54 -22.13
CA THR A 77 -5.31 14.42 -21.59
C THR A 77 -3.85 14.78 -21.39
N ILE A 78 -3.23 15.47 -22.36
CA ILE A 78 -1.83 15.91 -22.25
C ILE A 78 -1.67 16.89 -21.07
N PHE A 79 -2.55 17.90 -20.96
CA PHE A 79 -2.45 18.86 -19.86
C PHE A 79 -2.69 18.22 -18.50
N VAL A 80 -3.67 17.31 -18.38
CA VAL A 80 -3.91 16.55 -17.15
C VAL A 80 -2.71 15.68 -16.82
N ALA A 81 -2.15 14.97 -17.80
CA ALA A 81 -0.96 14.15 -17.58
C ALA A 81 0.24 15.00 -17.10
N VAL A 82 0.49 16.14 -17.75
CA VAL A 82 1.57 17.06 -17.34
C VAL A 82 1.32 17.60 -15.92
N ALA A 83 0.10 18.02 -15.62
CA ALA A 83 -0.24 18.53 -14.30
C ALA A 83 -0.05 17.47 -13.20
N VAL A 84 -0.54 16.23 -13.44
CA VAL A 84 -0.39 15.11 -12.52
C VAL A 84 1.07 14.75 -12.32
N LEU A 85 1.84 14.59 -13.41
CA LEU A 85 3.26 14.24 -13.32
C LEU A 85 4.08 15.33 -12.61
N THR A 86 3.77 16.61 -12.88
CA THR A 86 4.45 17.72 -12.21
C THR A 86 4.13 17.74 -10.72
N ALA A 87 2.85 17.66 -10.36
CA ALA A 87 2.43 17.66 -8.96
C ALA A 87 2.98 16.45 -8.21
N SER A 88 2.89 15.25 -8.81
CA SER A 88 3.45 14.02 -8.23
C SER A 88 4.97 14.10 -8.10
N GLY A 89 5.67 14.67 -9.09
CA GLY A 89 7.11 14.87 -9.03
C GLY A 89 7.53 15.80 -7.90
N LEU A 90 6.84 16.92 -7.74
CA LEU A 90 7.11 17.89 -6.66
C LEU A 90 6.86 17.31 -5.27
N GLU A 91 5.95 16.35 -5.12
CA GLU A 91 5.64 15.68 -3.87
C GLU A 91 6.58 14.49 -3.60
N ILE A 92 6.74 13.61 -4.59
CA ILE A 92 7.43 12.33 -4.43
C ILE A 92 8.96 12.51 -4.41
N ILE A 93 9.52 13.32 -5.32
CA ILE A 93 10.98 13.47 -5.44
C ILE A 93 11.62 14.00 -4.14
N PRO A 94 11.12 15.08 -3.50
CA PRO A 94 11.68 15.54 -2.24
C PRO A 94 11.56 14.50 -1.13
N THR A 95 10.48 13.71 -1.10
CA THR A 95 10.29 12.66 -0.09
C THR A 95 11.41 11.61 -0.15
N PHE A 96 11.86 11.23 -1.34
CA PHE A 96 12.97 10.29 -1.50
C PHE A 96 14.35 10.93 -1.33
N LEU A 97 14.52 12.20 -1.66
CA LEU A 97 15.80 12.90 -1.55
C LEU A 97 16.10 13.36 -0.11
N ILE A 98 15.07 13.70 0.66
CA ILE A 98 15.23 14.24 2.01
C ILE A 98 15.08 13.10 3.03
N ARG A 99 16.19 12.52 3.47
CA ARG A 99 16.21 11.40 4.43
C ARG A 99 15.45 11.67 5.71
N SER A 100 15.43 12.92 6.19
CA SER A 100 14.69 13.30 7.40
C SER A 100 13.15 13.20 7.25
N ASN A 101 12.65 13.12 6.03
CA ASN A 101 11.22 12.91 5.78
C ASN A 101 10.79 11.45 5.96
N VAL A 102 11.76 10.52 5.97
CA VAL A 102 11.49 9.09 6.20
C VAL A 102 11.71 8.82 7.70
N PRO A 103 10.65 8.66 8.49
CA PRO A 103 10.80 8.36 9.90
C PRO A 103 11.43 6.97 10.07
N THR A 104 12.40 6.87 10.96
CA THR A 104 13.06 5.60 11.30
C THR A 104 13.02 5.38 12.79
N ILE A 105 12.92 4.11 13.21
CA ILE A 105 13.01 3.68 14.60
C ILE A 105 14.18 2.69 14.67
N ALA A 106 15.13 2.95 15.54
CA ALA A 106 16.39 2.20 15.61
C ALA A 106 16.21 0.69 15.90
N THR A 107 15.11 0.30 16.52
CA THR A 107 14.79 -1.10 16.85
C THR A 107 14.04 -1.84 15.76
N VAL A 108 13.60 -1.13 14.71
CA VAL A 108 12.87 -1.75 13.59
C VAL A 108 13.87 -2.40 12.64
N GLU A 109 13.68 -3.67 12.41
CA GLU A 109 14.49 -4.50 11.52
C GLU A 109 13.66 -4.98 10.32
N PRO A 110 14.29 -5.27 9.18
CA PRO A 110 13.62 -5.90 8.05
C PRO A 110 12.95 -7.21 8.44
N TYR A 111 11.89 -7.59 7.72
CA TYR A 111 11.33 -8.93 7.88
C TYR A 111 12.39 -9.99 7.58
N SER A 112 12.46 -11.02 8.41
CA SER A 112 13.29 -12.18 8.09
C SER A 112 12.77 -12.89 6.84
N GLN A 113 13.53 -13.83 6.31
CA GLN A 113 13.22 -14.50 5.05
C GLN A 113 11.88 -15.24 5.10
N LEU A 114 11.64 -15.94 6.20
CA LEU A 114 10.37 -16.63 6.42
C LEU A 114 9.21 -15.66 6.69
N GLU A 115 9.44 -14.60 7.46
CA GLU A 115 8.45 -13.56 7.72
C GLU A 115 8.02 -12.85 6.43
N LEU A 116 8.96 -12.61 5.51
CA LEU A 116 8.66 -12.03 4.20
C LEU A 116 7.77 -12.94 3.36
N VAL A 117 8.03 -14.26 3.36
CA VAL A 117 7.14 -15.24 2.73
C VAL A 117 5.76 -15.24 3.40
N GLY A 118 5.72 -15.19 4.72
CA GLY A 118 4.48 -15.14 5.49
C GLY A 118 3.66 -13.89 5.17
N ARG A 119 4.33 -12.76 4.94
CA ARG A 119 3.69 -11.53 4.46
C ARG A 119 3.05 -11.72 3.08
N ASP A 120 3.72 -12.41 2.19
CA ASP A 120 3.15 -12.69 0.86
C ASP A 120 1.95 -13.63 0.94
N VAL A 121 1.98 -14.64 1.82
CA VAL A 121 0.82 -15.49 2.12
C VAL A 121 -0.34 -14.63 2.65
N TYR A 122 -0.06 -13.74 3.60
CA TYR A 122 -1.06 -12.82 4.15
C TYR A 122 -1.73 -11.96 3.07
N ILE A 123 -0.96 -11.48 2.10
CA ILE A 123 -1.46 -10.70 0.97
C ILE A 123 -2.26 -11.58 0.00
N ALA A 124 -1.74 -12.76 -0.35
CA ALA A 124 -2.38 -13.68 -1.29
C ALA A 124 -3.74 -14.18 -0.78
N GLU A 125 -3.84 -14.46 0.52
CA GLU A 125 -5.09 -14.88 1.16
C GLU A 125 -6.06 -13.71 1.42
N GLY A 126 -5.63 -12.47 1.17
CA GLY A 126 -6.48 -11.29 1.30
C GLY A 126 -6.85 -10.91 2.74
N CYS A 127 -6.03 -11.29 3.72
CA CYS A 127 -6.28 -11.03 5.15
C CYS A 127 -6.51 -9.53 5.44
N TYR A 128 -5.82 -8.64 4.72
CA TYR A 128 -5.96 -7.19 4.80
C TYR A 128 -7.36 -6.66 4.41
N ASN A 129 -8.18 -7.47 3.76
CA ASN A 129 -9.56 -7.09 3.45
C ASN A 129 -10.48 -7.08 4.68
N CYS A 130 -10.14 -7.89 5.70
CA CYS A 130 -10.91 -8.01 6.94
C CYS A 130 -10.18 -7.45 8.15
N HIS A 131 -8.83 -7.46 8.12
CA HIS A 131 -7.97 -6.98 9.20
C HIS A 131 -7.18 -5.75 8.78
N SER A 132 -7.09 -4.76 9.66
CA SER A 132 -6.13 -3.66 9.52
C SER A 132 -4.82 -4.00 10.23
N GLN A 133 -3.74 -3.30 9.86
CA GLN A 133 -2.44 -3.34 10.53
C GLN A 133 -1.97 -1.93 10.90
N MET A 134 -2.85 -1.13 11.44
CA MET A 134 -2.54 0.22 11.90
C MET A 134 -3.44 0.59 13.07
N VAL A 135 -2.88 0.60 14.27
CA VAL A 135 -3.55 1.10 15.47
C VAL A 135 -3.57 2.62 15.43
N ARG A 136 -4.75 3.23 15.39
CA ARG A 136 -4.91 4.67 15.33
C ARG A 136 -4.61 5.33 16.69
N PRO A 137 -4.17 6.62 16.75
CA PRO A 137 -3.88 7.33 17.99
C PRO A 137 -5.16 7.84 18.68
N ILE A 138 -6.14 6.95 18.85
CA ILE A 138 -7.38 7.21 19.55
C ILE A 138 -7.51 6.28 20.75
N ARG A 139 -8.02 6.80 21.87
CA ARG A 139 -8.05 6.11 23.14
C ARG A 139 -8.63 4.71 23.09
N MET A 140 -9.77 4.54 22.43
CA MET A 140 -10.45 3.26 22.32
C MET A 140 -9.57 2.17 21.64
N GLU A 141 -8.73 2.56 20.67
CA GLU A 141 -7.85 1.61 19.99
C GLU A 141 -6.59 1.31 20.78
N THR A 142 -5.99 2.34 21.37
CA THR A 142 -4.78 2.15 22.17
C THR A 142 -5.06 1.36 23.44
N GLU A 143 -6.23 1.50 24.05
CA GLU A 143 -6.66 0.65 25.18
C GLU A 143 -6.92 -0.80 24.75
N ARG A 144 -7.43 -1.02 23.53
CA ARG A 144 -7.76 -2.36 23.02
C ARG A 144 -6.57 -3.11 22.46
N TYR A 145 -5.73 -2.45 21.69
CA TYR A 145 -4.67 -3.10 20.89
C TYR A 145 -3.26 -2.82 21.44
N GLY A 146 -3.07 -1.75 22.18
CA GLY A 146 -1.78 -1.26 22.65
C GLY A 146 -1.36 0.03 21.98
N GLU A 147 -0.08 0.38 22.05
CA GLU A 147 0.45 1.63 21.52
C GLU A 147 0.09 1.87 20.06
N TYR A 148 -0.28 3.12 19.70
CA TYR A 148 -0.60 3.46 18.32
C TYR A 148 0.58 3.24 17.37
N SER A 149 0.26 2.95 16.11
CA SER A 149 1.26 2.66 15.08
C SER A 149 2.03 3.91 14.67
N LYS A 150 3.35 3.82 14.68
CA LYS A 150 4.26 4.92 14.30
C LYS A 150 4.72 4.73 12.86
N PRO A 151 4.85 5.79 12.06
CA PRO A 151 5.30 5.68 10.67
C PRO A 151 6.61 4.91 10.49
N GLY A 152 7.57 5.09 11.42
CA GLY A 152 8.85 4.40 11.36
C GLY A 152 8.81 2.89 11.54
N GLU A 153 7.69 2.33 12.01
CA GLU A 153 7.53 0.88 12.11
C GLU A 153 7.36 0.21 10.73
N PHE A 154 6.98 0.99 9.72
CA PHE A 154 6.68 0.49 8.37
C PHE A 154 7.77 0.81 7.35
N VAL A 155 8.93 1.30 7.78
CA VAL A 155 10.00 1.77 6.88
C VAL A 155 10.46 0.69 5.89
N TYR A 156 10.37 -0.58 6.25
CA TYR A 156 10.72 -1.72 5.40
C TYR A 156 9.50 -2.45 4.81
N ASP A 157 8.30 -1.90 4.95
CA ASP A 157 7.07 -2.54 4.50
C ASP A 157 6.64 -1.98 3.14
N HIS A 158 6.88 -2.74 2.09
CA HIS A 158 6.60 -2.36 0.70
C HIS A 158 5.70 -3.39 0.01
N PRO A 159 4.41 -3.02 -0.27
CA PRO A 159 3.62 -1.89 0.16
C PRO A 159 3.07 -2.06 1.59
N PHE A 160 2.64 -0.97 2.21
CA PHE A 160 1.98 -0.98 3.51
C PHE A 160 0.70 -1.82 3.51
N GLN A 161 0.50 -2.59 4.59
CA GLN A 161 -0.67 -3.45 4.77
C GLN A 161 -1.67 -2.84 5.76
N TRP A 162 -1.79 -1.55 5.81
CA TRP A 162 -2.60 -0.85 6.81
C TRP A 162 -4.05 -1.29 6.83
N GLY A 163 -4.70 -1.35 5.67
CA GLY A 163 -6.12 -1.69 5.57
C GLY A 163 -7.03 -0.68 6.28
N SER A 164 -8.24 -0.50 5.77
CA SER A 164 -9.24 0.38 6.37
C SER A 164 -10.41 -0.38 7.01
N ARG A 165 -10.59 -1.65 6.64
CA ARG A 165 -11.66 -2.50 7.16
C ARG A 165 -11.22 -3.21 8.43
N ARG A 166 -12.16 -3.34 9.36
CA ARG A 166 -11.99 -4.03 10.64
C ARG A 166 -13.18 -4.93 10.92
N ILE A 167 -13.43 -5.86 10.00
CA ILE A 167 -14.36 -6.96 10.21
C ILE A 167 -13.78 -7.85 11.32
N GLY A 168 -12.47 -8.12 11.25
CA GLY A 168 -11.67 -8.65 12.34
C GLY A 168 -10.91 -7.56 13.10
N PRO A 169 -10.19 -7.93 14.17
CA PRO A 169 -9.36 -6.99 14.94
C PRO A 169 -8.16 -6.48 14.15
N ASP A 170 -7.59 -5.36 14.58
CA ASP A 170 -6.29 -4.89 14.10
C ASP A 170 -5.18 -5.86 14.51
N LEU A 171 -4.27 -6.16 13.59
CA LEU A 171 -3.20 -7.15 13.77
C LEU A 171 -1.83 -6.54 14.04
N HIS A 172 -1.67 -5.21 14.00
CA HIS A 172 -0.34 -4.59 14.12
C HIS A 172 0.33 -4.85 15.48
N ARG A 173 -0.41 -5.27 16.49
CA ARG A 173 0.10 -5.59 17.83
C ARG A 173 -0.15 -7.05 18.22
N VAL A 174 -0.33 -7.93 17.23
CA VAL A 174 -0.64 -9.34 17.51
C VAL A 174 0.60 -10.15 17.87
N GLY A 175 1.79 -9.73 17.46
CA GLY A 175 3.04 -10.41 17.74
C GLY A 175 3.29 -10.62 19.22
N GLY A 176 3.56 -11.86 19.60
CA GLY A 176 3.76 -12.28 20.99
C GLY A 176 2.52 -12.27 21.88
N LYS A 177 1.34 -11.97 21.32
CA LYS A 177 0.07 -11.97 22.09
C LYS A 177 -0.48 -13.37 22.30
N TYR A 178 -0.33 -14.23 21.33
CA TYR A 178 -0.77 -15.62 21.37
C TYR A 178 0.39 -16.56 21.04
N PRO A 179 0.40 -17.81 21.55
CA PRO A 179 1.41 -18.80 21.16
C PRO A 179 1.25 -19.20 19.68
N GLU A 180 2.29 -19.76 19.09
CA GLU A 180 2.31 -20.13 17.68
C GLU A 180 1.21 -21.13 17.33
N LEU A 181 1.02 -22.15 18.18
CA LEU A 181 -0.03 -23.15 18.01
C LEU A 181 -1.44 -22.53 17.99
N TRP A 182 -1.66 -21.45 18.76
CA TRP A 182 -2.95 -20.75 18.72
C TRP A 182 -3.25 -20.21 17.32
N HIS A 183 -2.25 -19.62 16.65
CA HIS A 183 -2.40 -19.12 15.28
C HIS A 183 -2.70 -20.25 14.29
N VAL A 184 -2.02 -21.40 14.43
CA VAL A 184 -2.28 -22.58 13.58
C VAL A 184 -3.73 -23.01 13.71
N ARG A 185 -4.21 -23.23 14.95
CA ARG A 185 -5.61 -23.64 15.23
C ARG A 185 -6.62 -22.60 14.77
N HIS A 186 -6.27 -21.31 14.93
CA HIS A 186 -7.15 -20.23 14.50
C HIS A 186 -7.29 -20.16 12.98
N MET A 187 -6.26 -20.50 12.22
CA MET A 187 -6.35 -20.57 10.75
C MET A 187 -7.09 -21.84 10.31
N GLU A 188 -6.87 -22.95 10.97
CA GLU A 188 -7.56 -24.21 10.67
C GLU A 188 -9.07 -24.12 10.95
N ASP A 189 -9.44 -23.70 12.14
CA ASP A 189 -10.82 -23.42 12.57
C ASP A 189 -10.89 -22.23 13.52
N PRO A 190 -11.24 -21.03 13.05
CA PRO A 190 -11.34 -19.85 13.90
C PRO A 190 -12.30 -19.99 15.08
N THR A 191 -13.34 -20.82 14.94
CA THR A 191 -14.35 -21.01 16.00
C THR A 191 -13.81 -21.83 17.16
N SER A 192 -12.80 -22.66 16.93
CA SER A 192 -12.13 -23.46 17.98
C SER A 192 -11.40 -22.61 19.01
N THR A 193 -10.87 -21.46 18.60
CA THR A 193 -10.13 -20.52 19.46
C THR A 193 -10.95 -19.31 19.86
N THR A 194 -11.90 -18.91 19.02
CA THR A 194 -12.76 -17.73 19.23
C THR A 194 -14.22 -18.11 18.94
N PRO A 195 -14.99 -18.49 19.96
CA PRO A 195 -16.40 -18.88 19.78
C PRO A 195 -17.19 -17.79 19.05
N ARG A 196 -18.00 -18.20 18.10
CA ARG A 196 -18.81 -17.32 17.23
C ARG A 196 -17.99 -16.43 16.28
N SER A 197 -16.74 -16.79 15.99
CA SER A 197 -15.96 -16.13 14.95
C SER A 197 -16.70 -16.21 13.61
N ILE A 198 -16.70 -15.10 12.87
CA ILE A 198 -17.18 -15.03 11.48
C ILE A 198 -16.04 -15.14 10.47
N MET A 199 -14.80 -15.28 10.95
CA MET A 199 -13.63 -15.48 10.09
C MET A 199 -13.77 -16.85 9.39
N PRO A 200 -13.58 -16.94 8.07
CA PRO A 200 -13.56 -18.22 7.39
C PRO A 200 -12.34 -19.05 7.80
N PRO A 201 -12.42 -20.39 7.78
CA PRO A 201 -11.27 -21.26 7.99
C PRO A 201 -10.35 -21.27 6.76
N TYR A 202 -9.06 -21.51 6.99
CA TYR A 202 -8.00 -21.59 5.97
C TYR A 202 -7.22 -22.91 6.08
N PRO A 203 -7.88 -24.09 6.03
CA PRO A 203 -7.22 -25.39 6.25
C PRO A 203 -6.13 -25.69 5.20
N TRP A 204 -6.28 -25.18 3.98
CA TRP A 204 -5.28 -25.37 2.92
C TRP A 204 -3.90 -24.83 3.25
N LEU A 205 -3.78 -23.87 4.19
CA LEU A 205 -2.47 -23.37 4.65
C LEU A 205 -1.64 -24.44 5.35
N LEU A 206 -2.29 -25.47 5.91
CA LEU A 206 -1.61 -26.62 6.52
C LEU A 206 -1.22 -27.67 5.46
N GLU A 207 -1.80 -27.62 4.27
CA GLU A 207 -1.56 -28.56 3.17
C GLU A 207 -0.61 -27.99 2.14
N ASP A 208 -0.78 -26.72 1.78
CA ASP A 208 0.01 -26.02 0.77
C ASP A 208 1.46 -25.85 1.19
N GLU A 209 2.36 -26.03 0.23
CA GLU A 209 3.80 -25.90 0.45
C GLU A 209 4.32 -24.50 0.16
N ILE A 210 5.38 -24.12 0.88
CA ILE A 210 6.14 -22.90 0.64
C ILE A 210 7.01 -23.12 -0.60
N ASP A 211 6.95 -22.18 -1.54
CA ASP A 211 7.92 -22.10 -2.64
C ASP A 211 9.19 -21.39 -2.16
N PHE A 212 10.12 -22.15 -1.59
CA PHE A 212 11.39 -21.62 -1.10
C PHE A 212 12.27 -21.04 -2.21
N ALA A 213 12.18 -21.53 -3.44
CA ALA A 213 12.95 -21.00 -4.57
C ALA A 213 12.58 -19.54 -4.88
N SER A 214 11.35 -19.15 -4.57
CA SER A 214 10.89 -17.77 -4.76
C SER A 214 11.37 -16.78 -3.70
N VAL A 215 12.01 -17.25 -2.62
CA VAL A 215 12.46 -16.40 -1.49
C VAL A 215 13.59 -15.46 -1.93
N GLN A 216 14.61 -16.01 -2.60
CA GLN A 216 15.78 -15.22 -3.00
C GLN A 216 15.40 -14.04 -3.92
N PRO A 217 14.63 -14.22 -5.01
CA PRO A 217 14.19 -13.09 -5.83
C PRO A 217 13.41 -11.98 -5.07
N ARG A 218 12.67 -12.36 -4.03
CA ARG A 218 11.96 -11.39 -3.18
C ARG A 218 12.91 -10.57 -2.33
N ILE A 219 13.90 -11.20 -1.73
CA ILE A 219 14.94 -10.51 -0.95
C ILE A 219 15.73 -9.56 -1.84
N ASP A 220 16.09 -10.00 -3.04
CA ASP A 220 16.81 -9.18 -4.01
C ASP A 220 15.98 -7.95 -4.42
N ALA A 221 14.68 -8.13 -4.66
CA ALA A 221 13.77 -7.03 -4.97
C ALA A 221 13.66 -6.03 -3.81
N MET A 222 13.55 -6.51 -2.57
CA MET A 222 13.50 -5.65 -1.38
C MET A 222 14.84 -4.95 -1.15
N ALA A 223 15.97 -5.62 -1.38
CA ALA A 223 17.30 -5.03 -1.31
C ALA A 223 17.49 -3.90 -2.34
N MET A 224 16.97 -4.07 -3.58
CA MET A 224 16.94 -3.01 -4.58
C MET A 224 16.12 -1.79 -4.15
N LEU A 225 15.12 -1.97 -3.29
CA LEU A 225 14.35 -0.89 -2.67
C LEU A 225 15.07 -0.25 -1.46
N GLY A 226 16.29 -0.71 -1.15
CA GLY A 226 17.11 -0.16 -0.07
C GLY A 226 16.91 -0.82 1.29
N VAL A 227 16.24 -1.97 1.38
CA VAL A 227 16.08 -2.73 2.62
C VAL A 227 17.39 -3.44 2.96
N PRO A 228 17.97 -3.27 4.16
CA PRO A 228 19.30 -3.76 4.51
C PRO A 228 19.29 -5.26 4.88
N TYR A 229 19.26 -6.14 3.90
CA TYR A 229 19.24 -7.59 4.13
C TYR A 229 20.62 -8.23 4.38
N GLY A 230 21.73 -7.52 4.17
CA GLY A 230 23.07 -8.03 4.43
C GLY A 230 23.35 -9.38 3.73
N ASP A 231 23.82 -10.39 4.48
CA ASP A 231 24.16 -11.72 3.96
C ASP A 231 22.95 -12.50 3.42
N ALA A 232 21.74 -12.14 3.80
CA ALA A 232 20.52 -12.78 3.30
C ALA A 232 20.34 -12.61 1.78
N VAL A 233 20.97 -11.62 1.17
CA VAL A 233 21.01 -11.46 -0.30
C VAL A 233 21.67 -12.66 -0.99
N LYS A 234 22.49 -13.45 -0.28
CA LYS A 234 23.19 -14.61 -0.85
C LYS A 234 22.60 -15.96 -0.39
N HIS A 235 21.97 -15.99 0.77
CA HIS A 235 21.59 -17.24 1.47
C HIS A 235 20.13 -17.23 1.92
N GLY A 236 19.27 -16.41 1.30
CA GLY A 236 17.90 -16.19 1.75
C GLY A 236 17.04 -17.45 1.78
N GLU A 237 17.18 -18.33 0.79
CA GLU A 237 16.44 -19.59 0.72
C GLU A 237 16.79 -20.52 1.89
N ASP A 238 18.08 -20.73 2.15
CA ASP A 238 18.54 -21.63 3.22
C ASP A 238 18.15 -21.08 4.60
N MET A 239 18.28 -19.78 4.79
CA MET A 239 17.85 -19.11 6.02
C MET A 239 16.34 -19.25 6.25
N ALA A 240 15.51 -19.14 5.22
CA ALA A 240 14.07 -19.34 5.32
C ALA A 240 13.73 -20.79 5.72
N LYS A 241 14.40 -21.78 5.13
CA LYS A 241 14.21 -23.21 5.48
C LYS A 241 14.58 -23.50 6.93
N GLU A 242 15.69 -22.93 7.40
CA GLU A 242 16.11 -23.09 8.78
C GLU A 242 15.11 -22.46 9.76
N GLN A 243 14.68 -21.22 9.49
CA GLN A 243 13.65 -20.55 10.28
C GLN A 243 12.34 -21.34 10.33
N ALA A 244 11.93 -21.93 9.19
CA ALA A 244 10.73 -22.74 9.10
C ALA A 244 10.82 -24.01 9.96
N LYS A 245 11.97 -24.71 9.93
CA LYS A 245 12.21 -25.88 10.79
C LYS A 245 12.15 -25.53 12.27
N LEU A 246 12.80 -24.43 12.68
CA LEU A 246 12.80 -23.99 14.08
C LEU A 246 11.39 -23.64 14.56
N LEU A 247 10.61 -22.94 13.73
CA LEU A 247 9.26 -22.56 14.09
C LEU A 247 8.29 -23.75 14.10
N ALA A 248 8.41 -24.67 13.13
CA ALA A 248 7.63 -25.90 13.11
C ALA A 248 7.90 -26.79 14.35
N ALA A 249 9.17 -26.97 14.73
CA ALA A 249 9.53 -27.67 15.96
C ALA A 249 8.98 -27.00 17.23
N LYS A 250 8.90 -25.66 17.24
CA LYS A 250 8.27 -24.91 18.35
C LYS A 250 6.77 -25.17 18.43
N ILE A 251 6.08 -25.21 17.27
CA ILE A 251 4.64 -25.54 17.20
C ILE A 251 4.38 -26.96 17.67
N GLU A 252 5.19 -27.93 17.22
CA GLU A 252 5.10 -29.33 17.63
C GLU A 252 5.31 -29.48 19.14
N LYS A 253 6.28 -28.79 19.71
CA LYS A 253 6.54 -28.77 21.16
C LYS A 253 5.38 -28.20 21.99
N GLN A 254 4.57 -27.34 21.39
CA GLN A 254 3.33 -26.82 22.00
C GLN A 254 2.14 -27.80 21.85
N GLY A 255 2.33 -28.97 21.25
CA GLY A 255 1.30 -29.97 21.00
C GLY A 255 0.57 -29.79 19.66
N GLY A 256 1.20 -29.11 18.71
CA GLY A 256 0.70 -28.98 17.34
C GLY A 256 1.07 -30.18 16.46
N PRO A 257 0.58 -30.20 15.20
CA PRO A 257 0.93 -31.26 14.25
C PRO A 257 2.41 -31.20 13.87
N ALA A 258 3.01 -32.38 13.61
CA ALA A 258 4.36 -32.50 13.08
C ALA A 258 4.38 -32.31 11.55
N GLY A 259 5.55 -32.02 10.96
CA GLY A 259 5.74 -31.95 9.51
C GLY A 259 5.25 -30.66 8.86
N LEU A 260 5.16 -29.57 9.64
CA LEU A 260 4.73 -28.27 9.14
C LEU A 260 5.85 -27.41 8.54
N GLU A 261 7.11 -27.86 8.56
CA GLU A 261 8.29 -27.06 8.19
C GLU A 261 8.25 -26.50 6.75
N ASN A 262 7.52 -27.16 5.87
CA ASN A 262 7.39 -26.72 4.47
C ASN A 262 6.00 -26.11 4.18
N LYS A 263 5.15 -25.94 5.18
CA LYS A 263 3.76 -25.49 4.97
C LYS A 263 3.60 -23.99 5.09
N LYS A 264 2.73 -23.40 4.26
CA LYS A 264 2.44 -21.95 4.24
C LYS A 264 2.01 -21.42 5.60
N ILE A 265 1.36 -22.24 6.41
CA ILE A 265 0.92 -21.84 7.76
C ILE A 265 2.10 -21.39 8.62
N VAL A 266 3.27 -22.05 8.53
CA VAL A 266 4.44 -21.70 9.34
C VAL A 266 4.97 -20.32 8.93
N ALA A 267 5.03 -20.02 7.65
CA ALA A 267 5.43 -18.71 7.18
C ALA A 267 4.45 -17.61 7.65
N LEU A 268 3.14 -17.86 7.54
CA LEU A 268 2.13 -16.92 8.03
C LEU A 268 2.25 -16.68 9.53
N VAL A 269 2.46 -17.74 10.34
CA VAL A 269 2.66 -17.60 11.78
C VAL A 269 3.91 -16.79 12.10
N ALA A 270 5.02 -16.99 11.36
CA ALA A 270 6.23 -16.19 11.51
C ALA A 270 5.93 -14.69 11.31
N TYR A 271 5.24 -14.35 10.24
CA TYR A 271 4.83 -12.98 9.96
C TYR A 271 3.94 -12.38 11.05
N LEU A 272 2.90 -13.10 11.48
CA LEU A 272 1.98 -12.61 12.51
C LEU A 272 2.69 -12.40 13.86
N GLN A 273 3.62 -13.28 14.21
CA GLN A 273 4.43 -13.15 15.44
C GLN A 273 5.43 -12.00 15.39
N ARG A 274 5.76 -11.53 14.17
CA ARG A 274 6.65 -10.39 13.97
C ARG A 274 5.96 -9.04 14.18
N LEU A 275 4.65 -8.97 13.98
CA LEU A 275 3.91 -7.70 13.94
C LEU A 275 3.97 -6.95 15.28
N GLY A 276 4.53 -5.74 15.26
CA GLY A 276 4.57 -4.79 16.36
C GLY A 276 5.43 -5.19 17.56
N ILE A 277 6.39 -6.11 17.38
CA ILE A 277 7.33 -6.47 18.45
C ILE A 277 8.53 -5.56 18.53
N ASP A 278 8.94 -4.93 17.43
CA ASP A 278 10.19 -4.16 17.36
C ASP A 278 10.22 -2.95 18.28
N ILE A 279 9.10 -2.26 18.41
CA ILE A 279 9.00 -1.11 19.31
C ILE A 279 9.14 -1.48 20.79
N LYS A 280 8.98 -2.78 21.12
CA LYS A 280 9.15 -3.31 22.48
C LYS A 280 10.61 -3.67 22.77
N LYS A 281 11.45 -3.79 21.75
CA LYS A 281 12.87 -4.06 21.91
C LYS A 281 13.56 -2.84 22.52
N LYS A 282 14.47 -3.06 23.47
CA LYS A 282 15.36 -1.98 23.91
C LYS A 282 16.34 -1.66 22.79
N PRO A 283 16.64 -0.38 22.50
CA PRO A 283 17.70 -0.04 21.56
C PRO A 283 18.98 -0.76 22.00
N ALA A 284 19.68 -1.40 21.07
CA ALA A 284 21.02 -1.90 21.34
C ALA A 284 21.91 -0.73 21.78
N ASP A 285 22.78 -0.95 22.76
CA ASP A 285 23.77 0.04 23.14
C ASP A 285 24.55 0.45 21.88
N ASP A 286 24.85 1.76 21.76
CA ASP A 286 25.44 2.39 20.56
C ASP A 286 26.77 1.75 20.10
N LYS A 287 27.32 0.83 20.88
CA LYS A 287 28.54 0.06 20.60
C LYS A 287 28.33 -1.13 19.68
N ASP A 288 27.10 -1.61 19.51
CA ASP A 288 26.76 -2.82 18.72
C ASP A 288 25.99 -2.49 17.44
N ARG A 289 25.84 -1.23 17.08
CA ARG A 289 25.25 -0.86 15.80
C ARG A 289 26.18 -1.26 14.66
N PRO A 290 25.79 -2.14 13.74
CA PRO A 290 26.44 -2.21 12.46
C PRO A 290 26.27 -0.84 11.80
N VAL A 291 27.35 -0.11 11.69
CA VAL A 291 27.39 1.14 10.93
C VAL A 291 27.06 0.75 9.49
N ALA A 292 25.83 1.00 9.07
CA ALA A 292 25.49 0.95 7.66
C ALA A 292 26.29 2.07 6.99
N HIS A 293 27.48 1.74 6.54
CA HIS A 293 28.25 2.56 5.64
C HIS A 293 27.46 2.67 4.33
N VAL A 294 26.59 3.67 4.27
CA VAL A 294 26.11 4.16 2.99
C VAL A 294 27.24 5.04 2.46
N GLU A 295 28.20 4.42 1.79
CA GLU A 295 29.11 5.16 0.91
C GLU A 295 28.22 5.87 -0.11
N ALA A 296 28.31 7.19 -0.05
CA ALA A 296 27.73 8.06 -1.03
C ALA A 296 28.38 7.75 -2.38
N ALA A 297 27.60 7.18 -3.30
CA ALA A 297 27.94 7.26 -4.71
C ALA A 297 27.88 8.76 -5.06
N GLN A 298 29.06 9.35 -5.27
CA GLN A 298 29.28 10.65 -5.89
C GLN A 298 28.94 10.59 -7.38
#